data_612a24954a032f51b0f33a809d6d9cd3
#
_entry.id   612a24954a032f51b0f33a809d6d9cd3
#
_cell.length_a   1.000
_cell.length_b   1.000
_cell.length_c   1.000
_cell.angle_alpha   90.00
_cell.angle_beta   90.00
_cell.angle_gamma   90.00
#
_symmetry.space_group_name_H-M   'P 1'
#
loop_
_entity.id
_entity.type
_entity.pdbx_description
1 polymer ?
#
loop_
_entity_poly.entity_id
_entity_poly.type
_entity_poly.pdbx_seq_one_letter_code
_entity_poly.pdbx_strand_id
1 'polypeptide(L)'
;MAHAQIQLKTILKKLQANDVGIGLIAGADRETEAGGRENVLHSYAKIPVTLSLSDDVFLLHVNLGAIYSNAQRAARLTWGIGMEKMLSRRVTSIAEIYGENKGKPSYQAGLRTVLIPDRVDLSTTFGNVIGSARAGQFIAIAIRFSLPGLLP
;
A
#
# COMPACT_ATOMS: atom_id res chain seq x y z
N MET A 1 -19.73 -10.37 1.05
CA MET A 1 -18.32 -10.45 1.46
C MET A 1 -18.08 -9.37 2.49
N ALA A 2 -17.64 -9.71 3.71
CA ALA A 2 -17.26 -8.73 4.73
C ALA A 2 -15.76 -8.88 5.01
N HIS A 3 -15.06 -7.76 5.12
CA HIS A 3 -13.64 -7.70 5.40
C HIS A 3 -13.40 -6.81 6.61
N ALA A 4 -12.65 -7.33 7.58
CA ALA A 4 -12.26 -6.60 8.79
C ALA A 4 -10.74 -6.68 8.95
N GLN A 5 -10.10 -5.54 9.19
CA GLN A 5 -8.65 -5.44 9.34
C GLN A 5 -8.28 -4.67 10.60
N ILE A 6 -7.28 -5.17 11.32
CA ILE A 6 -6.60 -4.46 12.39
C ILE A 6 -5.11 -4.35 12.05
N GLN A 7 -4.52 -3.19 12.28
CA GLN A 7 -3.15 -2.92 11.90
C GLN A 7 -2.47 -2.00 12.90
N LEU A 8 -1.25 -2.34 13.25
CA LEU A 8 -0.32 -1.51 14.02
C LEU A 8 0.80 -1.03 13.10
N LYS A 9 1.16 0.23 13.24
CA LYS A 9 2.30 0.84 12.52
C LYS A 9 3.22 1.50 13.53
N THR A 10 4.52 1.33 13.34
CA THR A 10 5.53 2.08 14.08
C THR A 10 6.60 2.60 13.14
N ILE A 11 7.16 3.75 13.48
CA ILE A 11 8.26 4.37 12.73
C ILE A 11 9.55 4.02 13.46
N LEU A 12 10.43 3.28 12.78
CA LEU A 12 11.76 2.93 13.29
C LEU A 12 12.78 4.02 12.99
N LYS A 13 12.70 4.59 11.79
CA LYS A 13 13.48 5.78 11.38
C LYS A 13 12.55 6.73 10.65
N LYS A 14 12.43 7.97 11.15
CA LYS A 14 11.60 9.01 10.53
C LYS A 14 12.20 9.41 9.19
N LEU A 15 11.36 9.50 8.16
CA LEU A 15 11.74 10.04 6.85
C LEU A 15 12.02 11.54 6.97
N GLN A 16 13.11 11.96 6.36
CA GLN A 16 13.46 13.38 6.14
C GLN A 16 13.76 13.58 4.66
N ALA A 17 13.77 14.82 4.20
CA ALA A 17 14.14 15.16 2.84
C ALA A 17 15.55 14.63 2.50
N ASN A 18 15.69 13.98 1.34
CA ASN A 18 16.94 13.37 0.87
C ASN A 18 17.51 12.30 1.81
N ASP A 19 16.65 11.60 2.54
CA ASP A 19 17.04 10.54 3.50
C ASP A 19 16.16 9.31 3.37
N VAL A 20 16.43 8.30 4.18
CA VAL A 20 15.69 7.04 4.25
C VAL A 20 14.80 7.01 5.49
N GLY A 21 13.52 6.71 5.29
CA GLY A 21 12.58 6.36 6.34
C GLY A 21 12.37 4.85 6.42
N ILE A 22 12.20 4.31 7.62
CA ILE A 22 11.94 2.88 7.87
C ILE A 22 10.80 2.75 8.83
N GLY A 23 9.85 1.87 8.52
CA GLY A 23 8.73 1.53 9.37
C GLY A 23 8.62 0.04 9.61
N LEU A 24 7.72 -0.31 10.51
CA LEU A 24 7.24 -1.68 10.74
C LEU A 24 5.72 -1.65 10.77
N ILE A 25 5.11 -2.57 10.06
CA ILE A 25 3.66 -2.76 10.02
C ILE A 25 3.39 -4.21 10.37
N ALA A 26 2.50 -4.45 11.32
CA ALA A 26 1.98 -5.79 11.62
C ALA A 26 0.46 -5.71 11.75
N GLY A 27 -0.22 -6.76 11.33
CA GLY A 27 -1.68 -6.75 11.39
C GLY A 27 -2.28 -8.12 11.11
N ALA A 28 -3.60 -8.15 11.20
CA ALA A 28 -4.41 -9.28 10.81
C ALA A 28 -5.63 -8.78 10.05
N ASP A 29 -6.05 -9.54 9.06
CA ASP A 29 -7.28 -9.32 8.31
C ASP A 29 -8.13 -10.59 8.30
N ARG A 30 -9.42 -10.40 8.34
CA ARG A 30 -10.40 -11.47 8.30
C ARG A 30 -11.33 -11.25 7.12
N GLU A 31 -11.39 -12.24 6.26
CA GLU A 31 -12.34 -12.34 5.17
C GLU A 31 -13.47 -13.32 5.53
N THR A 32 -14.72 -12.89 5.28
CA THR A 32 -15.91 -13.74 5.44
C THR A 32 -16.61 -13.83 4.10
N GLU A 33 -16.74 -15.03 3.56
CA GLU A 33 -17.48 -15.24 2.32
C GLU A 33 -18.98 -14.95 2.48
N ALA A 34 -19.63 -14.56 1.38
CA ALA A 34 -21.08 -14.40 1.33
C ALA A 34 -21.75 -15.76 1.62
N GLY A 35 -22.38 -15.91 2.78
CA GLY A 35 -22.94 -17.16 3.29
C GLY A 35 -22.37 -17.65 4.60
N GLY A 36 -21.32 -16.99 5.13
CA GLY A 36 -20.82 -17.20 6.51
C GLY A 36 -20.10 -18.51 6.76
N ARG A 37 -19.76 -19.27 5.72
CA ARG A 37 -19.24 -20.64 5.88
C ARG A 37 -17.72 -20.75 6.06
N GLU A 38 -16.94 -19.79 5.60
CA GLU A 38 -15.50 -19.79 5.83
C GLU A 38 -15.01 -18.41 6.29
N ASN A 39 -14.30 -18.41 7.42
CA ASN A 39 -13.57 -17.25 7.91
C ASN A 39 -12.10 -17.51 7.66
N VAL A 40 -11.53 -16.78 6.72
CA VAL A 40 -10.09 -16.81 6.46
C VAL A 40 -9.43 -15.70 7.25
N LEU A 41 -8.49 -16.07 8.12
CA LEU A 41 -7.67 -15.14 8.87
C LEU A 41 -6.29 -15.08 8.25
N HIS A 42 -5.84 -13.90 7.90
CA HIS A 42 -4.48 -13.63 7.48
C HIS A 42 -3.77 -12.79 8.54
N SER A 43 -2.57 -13.17 8.92
CA SER A 43 -1.68 -12.35 9.74
C SER A 43 -0.49 -11.93 8.90
N TYR A 44 -0.05 -10.69 9.03
CA TYR A 44 1.05 -10.18 8.22
C TYR A 44 1.98 -9.26 8.99
N ALA A 45 3.23 -9.20 8.52
CA ALA A 45 4.21 -8.22 8.93
C ALA A 45 4.94 -7.68 7.70
N LYS A 46 5.23 -6.37 7.69
CA LYS A 46 5.90 -5.67 6.57
C LYS A 46 6.89 -4.64 7.11
N ILE A 47 7.98 -4.49 6.40
CA ILE A 47 8.99 -3.45 6.62
C ILE A 47 8.95 -2.52 5.41
N PRO A 48 8.24 -1.39 5.49
CA PRO A 48 8.34 -0.34 4.48
C PRO A 48 9.62 0.46 4.65
N VAL A 49 10.32 0.67 3.55
CA VAL A 49 11.48 1.54 3.43
C VAL A 49 11.17 2.58 2.37
N THR A 50 11.34 3.85 2.69
CA THR A 50 11.15 4.96 1.75
C THR A 50 12.43 5.76 1.63
N LEU A 51 12.89 5.99 0.41
CA LEU A 51 13.98 6.90 0.08
C LEU A 51 13.40 8.18 -0.50
N SER A 52 13.69 9.31 0.12
CA SER A 52 13.38 10.63 -0.40
C SER A 52 14.55 11.16 -1.22
N LEU A 53 14.26 11.75 -2.37
CA LEU A 53 15.22 12.33 -3.29
C LEU A 53 14.71 13.70 -3.78
N SER A 54 15.65 14.60 -4.08
CA SER A 54 15.34 15.93 -4.61
C SER A 54 14.35 16.71 -3.76
N ASP A 55 14.60 16.77 -2.44
CA ASP A 55 13.77 17.48 -1.47
C ASP A 55 12.28 17.02 -1.52
N ASP A 56 12.06 15.70 -1.41
CA ASP A 56 10.76 15.04 -1.46
C ASP A 56 10.01 15.13 -2.81
N VAL A 57 10.64 15.65 -3.86
CA VAL A 57 10.04 15.67 -5.20
C VAL A 57 9.88 14.25 -5.76
N PHE A 58 10.79 13.34 -5.38
CA PHE A 58 10.75 11.95 -5.77
C PHE A 58 10.92 11.03 -4.57
N LEU A 59 9.97 10.11 -4.39
CA LEU A 59 10.01 9.09 -3.36
C LEU A 59 10.09 7.71 -3.99
N LEU A 60 11.00 6.88 -3.51
CA LEU A 60 11.10 5.47 -3.85
C LEU A 60 10.71 4.64 -2.63
N HIS A 61 9.80 3.71 -2.81
CA HIS A 61 9.28 2.83 -1.76
C HIS A 61 9.68 1.39 -2.04
N VAL A 62 10.18 0.70 -1.03
CA VAL A 62 10.41 -0.74 -1.05
C VAL A 62 9.69 -1.35 0.15
N ASN A 63 8.85 -2.33 -0.11
CA ASN A 63 8.11 -3.06 0.91
C ASN A 63 8.53 -4.52 0.87
N LEU A 64 8.97 -5.05 2.00
CA LEU A 64 9.23 -6.48 2.17
C LEU A 64 8.41 -6.98 3.36
N GLY A 65 7.81 -8.15 3.21
CA GLY A 65 6.97 -8.68 4.28
C GLY A 65 6.65 -10.15 4.12
N ALA A 66 5.82 -10.64 5.03
CA ALA A 66 5.26 -11.98 4.99
C ALA A 66 3.79 -11.91 5.40
N ILE A 67 3.01 -12.78 4.79
CA ILE A 67 1.61 -13.03 5.13
C ILE A 67 1.44 -14.51 5.44
N TYR A 68 0.76 -14.82 6.53
CA TYR A 68 0.39 -16.18 6.91
C TYR A 68 -1.11 -16.34 6.79
N SER A 69 -1.56 -17.36 6.06
CA SER A 69 -2.97 -17.74 5.93
C SER A 69 -3.27 -18.96 6.78
N ASN A 70 -4.23 -18.85 7.69
CA ASN A 70 -4.65 -19.99 8.52
C ASN A 70 -5.37 -21.07 7.69
N ALA A 71 -6.11 -20.68 6.66
CA ALA A 71 -6.81 -21.62 5.78
C ALA A 71 -5.83 -22.47 4.97
N GLN A 72 -4.76 -21.87 4.46
CA GLN A 72 -3.71 -22.56 3.70
C GLN A 72 -2.61 -23.15 4.58
N ARG A 73 -2.56 -22.78 5.87
CA ARG A 73 -1.48 -23.15 6.82
C ARG A 73 -0.09 -22.87 6.24
N ALA A 74 0.05 -21.79 5.50
CA ALA A 74 1.26 -21.45 4.77
C ALA A 74 1.59 -19.97 4.90
N ALA A 75 2.89 -19.68 4.99
CA ALA A 75 3.41 -18.34 4.88
C ALA A 75 3.86 -18.05 3.44
N ARG A 76 3.64 -16.82 2.98
CA ARG A 76 4.10 -16.30 1.70
C ARG A 76 4.86 -15.01 1.93
N LEU A 77 5.98 -14.84 1.23
CA LEU A 77 6.70 -13.59 1.21
C LEU A 77 5.98 -12.61 0.27
N THR A 78 5.87 -11.37 0.72
CA THR A 78 5.31 -10.26 -0.07
C THR A 78 6.39 -9.22 -0.33
N TRP A 79 6.33 -8.60 -1.49
CA TRP A 79 7.26 -7.54 -1.88
C TRP A 79 6.54 -6.49 -2.71
N GLY A 80 7.08 -5.29 -2.72
CA GLY A 80 6.60 -4.21 -3.56
C GLY A 80 7.69 -3.17 -3.76
N ILE A 81 7.72 -2.58 -4.95
CA ILE A 81 8.55 -1.44 -5.30
C ILE A 81 7.63 -0.40 -5.90
N GLY A 82 7.61 0.78 -5.31
CA GLY A 82 6.77 1.89 -5.74
C GLY A 82 7.57 3.17 -5.86
N MET A 83 7.04 4.09 -6.65
CA MET A 83 7.58 5.44 -6.77
C MET A 83 6.46 6.46 -6.76
N GLU A 84 6.76 7.60 -6.17
CA GLU A 84 5.94 8.80 -6.24
C GLU A 84 6.79 9.94 -6.80
N LYS A 85 6.23 10.72 -7.72
CA LYS A 85 6.88 11.92 -8.25
C LYS A 85 5.92 13.09 -8.21
N MET A 86 6.31 14.14 -7.53
CA MET A 86 5.58 15.40 -7.51
C MET A 86 5.64 16.04 -8.90
N LEU A 87 4.51 16.17 -9.57
CA LEU A 87 4.39 16.84 -10.87
C LEU A 87 4.06 18.32 -10.69
N SER A 88 3.35 18.65 -9.64
CA SER A 88 3.05 20.01 -9.22
C SER A 88 2.76 20.03 -7.71
N ARG A 89 2.55 21.23 -7.14
CA ARG A 89 2.18 21.37 -5.71
C ARG A 89 0.91 20.61 -5.30
N ARG A 90 0.09 20.19 -6.26
CA ARG A 90 -1.18 19.50 -5.99
C ARG A 90 -1.28 18.13 -6.63
N VAL A 91 -0.37 17.75 -7.51
CA VAL A 91 -0.47 16.50 -8.27
C VAL A 91 0.81 15.71 -8.12
N THR A 92 0.68 14.47 -7.70
CA THR A 92 1.75 13.48 -7.59
C THR A 92 1.40 12.28 -8.47
N SER A 93 2.33 11.84 -9.32
CA SER A 93 2.22 10.56 -10.01
C SER A 93 2.65 9.43 -9.07
N ILE A 94 1.97 8.29 -9.18
CA ILE A 94 2.22 7.09 -8.39
C ILE A 94 2.38 5.93 -9.36
N ALA A 95 3.36 5.08 -9.13
CA ALA A 95 3.50 3.79 -9.81
C ALA A 95 4.05 2.75 -8.84
N GLU A 96 3.56 1.52 -8.95
CA GLU A 96 3.97 0.43 -8.07
C GLU A 96 3.91 -0.91 -8.81
N ILE A 97 4.87 -1.79 -8.50
CA ILE A 97 4.83 -3.21 -8.84
C ILE A 97 4.93 -3.97 -7.53
N TYR A 98 4.06 -4.94 -7.33
CA TYR A 98 4.01 -5.72 -6.10
C TYR A 98 3.59 -7.16 -6.35
N GLY A 99 3.91 -8.04 -5.44
CA GLY A 99 3.58 -9.44 -5.56
C GLY A 99 3.96 -10.27 -4.34
N GLU A 100 3.82 -11.55 -4.53
CA GLU A 100 4.22 -12.58 -3.58
C GLU A 100 5.33 -13.45 -4.19
N ASN A 101 5.98 -14.28 -3.36
CA ASN A 101 6.96 -15.25 -3.84
C ASN A 101 6.35 -16.36 -4.70
N LYS A 102 5.02 -16.46 -4.72
CA LYS A 102 4.26 -17.36 -5.57
C LYS A 102 3.18 -16.56 -6.30
N GLY A 103 3.01 -16.85 -7.58
CA GLY A 103 2.01 -16.17 -8.41
C GLY A 103 2.64 -15.12 -9.33
N LYS A 104 1.77 -14.42 -10.05
CA LYS A 104 2.16 -13.35 -10.96
C LYS A 104 2.13 -12.01 -10.21
N PRO A 105 3.13 -11.16 -10.37
CA PRO A 105 3.09 -9.83 -9.78
C PRO A 105 2.02 -8.95 -10.46
N SER A 106 1.59 -7.94 -9.72
CA SER A 106 0.67 -6.91 -10.18
C SER A 106 1.39 -5.58 -10.29
N TYR A 107 0.86 -4.70 -11.13
CA TYR A 107 1.30 -3.31 -11.19
C TYR A 107 0.10 -2.38 -11.07
N GLN A 108 0.36 -1.18 -10.62
CA GLN A 108 -0.59 -0.09 -10.66
C GLN A 108 0.13 1.24 -10.93
N ALA A 109 -0.59 2.16 -11.59
CA ALA A 109 -0.14 3.51 -11.82
C ALA A 109 -1.31 4.48 -11.74
N GLY A 110 -1.05 5.71 -11.31
CA GLY A 110 -2.12 6.69 -11.15
C GLY A 110 -1.64 8.05 -10.70
N LEU A 111 -2.58 8.83 -10.23
CA LEU A 111 -2.37 10.19 -9.74
C LEU A 111 -2.98 10.35 -8.34
N ARG A 112 -2.29 11.10 -7.51
CA ARG A 112 -2.83 11.67 -6.26
C ARG A 112 -2.97 13.16 -6.44
N THR A 113 -4.14 13.70 -6.14
CA THR A 113 -4.44 15.13 -6.25
C THR A 113 -4.86 15.67 -4.88
N VAL A 114 -4.21 16.72 -4.43
CA VAL A 114 -4.60 17.47 -3.21
C VAL A 114 -5.82 18.32 -3.56
N LEU A 115 -6.98 17.96 -3.04
CA LEU A 115 -8.22 18.71 -3.22
C LEU A 115 -8.28 19.88 -2.23
N ILE A 116 -8.00 19.60 -0.96
CA ILE A 116 -7.93 20.61 0.11
C ILE A 116 -6.59 20.40 0.81
N PRO A 117 -5.68 21.42 0.78
CA PRO A 117 -4.39 21.33 1.43
C PRO A 117 -4.52 20.84 2.89
N ASP A 118 -3.66 19.90 3.27
CA ASP A 118 -3.56 19.29 4.60
C ASP A 118 -4.84 18.58 5.11
N ARG A 119 -5.87 18.44 4.27
CA ARG A 119 -7.15 17.88 4.68
C ARG A 119 -7.68 16.77 3.78
N VAL A 120 -7.66 16.95 2.46
CA VAL A 120 -8.32 16.01 1.55
C VAL A 120 -7.47 15.74 0.33
N ASP A 121 -7.13 14.47 0.12
CA ASP A 121 -6.48 13.98 -1.08
C ASP A 121 -7.38 12.98 -1.79
N LEU A 122 -7.37 13.02 -3.10
CA LEU A 122 -7.98 12.04 -3.99
C LEU A 122 -6.88 11.27 -4.74
N SER A 123 -6.92 9.95 -4.67
CA SER A 123 -6.03 9.09 -5.46
C SER A 123 -6.86 8.27 -6.43
N THR A 124 -6.40 8.18 -7.67
CA THR A 124 -6.98 7.32 -8.71
C THR A 124 -5.87 6.49 -9.31
N THR A 125 -6.02 5.17 -9.30
CA THR A 125 -5.03 4.24 -9.88
C THR A 125 -5.71 3.24 -10.79
N PHE A 126 -5.00 2.84 -11.82
CA PHE A 126 -5.32 1.72 -12.70
C PHE A 126 -4.23 0.66 -12.53
N GLY A 127 -4.62 -0.60 -12.48
CA GLY A 127 -3.67 -1.70 -12.36
C GLY A 127 -4.12 -2.97 -13.05
N ASN A 128 -3.17 -3.91 -13.17
CA ASN A 128 -3.40 -5.24 -13.73
C ASN A 128 -2.37 -6.25 -13.19
N VAL A 129 -2.64 -7.52 -13.40
CA VAL A 129 -1.69 -8.62 -13.17
C VAL A 129 -0.77 -8.75 -14.38
N ILE A 130 0.54 -8.80 -14.17
CA ILE A 130 1.53 -8.92 -15.26
C ILE A 130 1.34 -10.25 -16.02
N GLY A 131 1.30 -10.15 -17.35
CA GLY A 131 1.06 -11.32 -18.21
C GLY A 131 -0.40 -11.80 -18.26
N SER A 132 -1.33 -10.97 -17.78
CA SER A 132 -2.77 -11.23 -17.92
C SER A 132 -3.37 -10.17 -18.84
N ALA A 133 -4.01 -10.58 -19.95
CA ALA A 133 -4.48 -9.62 -20.95
C ALA A 133 -5.63 -8.74 -20.43
N ARG A 134 -6.63 -9.34 -19.77
CA ARG A 134 -7.80 -8.63 -19.23
C ARG A 134 -8.24 -9.09 -17.85
N ALA A 135 -7.92 -10.30 -17.45
CA ALA A 135 -8.26 -10.82 -16.13
C ALA A 135 -7.35 -10.22 -15.06
N GLY A 136 -7.87 -9.40 -14.18
CA GLY A 136 -7.12 -8.74 -13.12
C GLY A 136 -7.00 -7.22 -13.26
N GLN A 137 -7.57 -6.63 -14.31
CA GLN A 137 -7.66 -5.18 -14.42
C GLN A 137 -8.55 -4.61 -13.32
N PHE A 138 -8.10 -3.52 -12.70
CA PHE A 138 -8.87 -2.79 -11.70
C PHE A 138 -8.63 -1.29 -11.82
N ILE A 139 -9.61 -0.53 -11.37
CA ILE A 139 -9.48 0.89 -11.09
C ILE A 139 -9.76 1.06 -9.60
N ALA A 140 -8.90 1.76 -8.90
CA ALA A 140 -9.11 2.11 -7.51
C ALA A 140 -9.21 3.62 -7.35
N ILE A 141 -10.17 4.06 -6.56
CA ILE A 141 -10.36 5.45 -6.16
C ILE A 141 -10.32 5.49 -4.65
N ALA A 142 -9.47 6.33 -4.08
CA ALA A 142 -9.36 6.50 -2.65
C ALA A 142 -9.40 7.99 -2.28
N ILE A 143 -10.15 8.30 -1.25
CA ILE A 143 -10.18 9.64 -0.64
C ILE A 143 -9.55 9.51 0.74
N ARG A 144 -8.55 10.33 1.00
CA ARG A 144 -7.91 10.43 2.32
C ARG A 144 -8.31 11.72 2.99
N PHE A 145 -8.81 11.59 4.21
CA PHE A 145 -9.08 12.72 5.10
C PHE A 145 -8.00 12.79 6.17
N SER A 146 -7.38 13.95 6.32
CA SER A 146 -6.42 14.23 7.39
C SER A 146 -7.06 15.23 8.36
N LEU A 147 -7.00 14.93 9.66
CA LEU A 147 -7.48 15.82 10.70
C LEU A 147 -6.24 16.41 11.40
N PRO A 148 -5.84 17.63 11.06
CA PRO A 148 -4.71 18.28 11.74
C PRO A 148 -5.06 18.49 13.22
N GLY A 149 -4.20 18.03 14.12
CA GLY A 149 -4.32 18.26 15.56
C GLY A 149 -4.93 17.15 16.41
N LEU A 150 -5.20 15.95 15.85
CA LEU A 150 -5.69 14.80 16.63
C LEU A 150 -4.58 13.87 17.17
N LEU A 151 -3.34 14.09 16.75
CA LEU A 151 -2.16 13.39 17.32
C LEU A 151 -1.03 14.41 17.50
N PRO A 152 -0.36 14.39 18.66
CA PRO A 152 0.78 15.25 18.94
C PRO A 152 1.98 14.97 18.04
#